data_a6927d9b50f0383b28984aa337c3de59
#
_entry.id   a6927d9b50f0383b28984aa337c3de59
#
_cell.length_a   1.000
_cell.length_b   1.000
_cell.length_c   1.000
_cell.angle_alpha   90.00
_cell.angle_beta   90.00
_cell.angle_gamma   90.00
#
_symmetry.space_group_name_H-M   'P 1'
#
loop_
_entity.id
_entity.type
_entity.pdbx_description
1 polymer ?
#
loop_
_entity_poly.entity_id
_entity_poly.type
_entity_poly.pdbx_seq_one_letter_code
_entity_poly.pdbx_strand_id
1 'polypeptide(L)'
;MCALSLFAIIACAGSGAAVGSNNPVGTKVVVVNQDFDLAPGGTATIDGGALTLTFDKVGGDSRCPTGVQCIWAGNGAVVLTVEPSSASAYSVQLNTTLDPHATTVGSYQVTLVGLKPYPKQGSPIPPASYVATLRIDKN
;
A
#
# COMPACT_ATOMS: atom_id res chain seq x y z
N MET A 1 -53.19 36.14 23.47
CA MET A 1 -53.48 34.83 22.91
C MET A 1 -52.28 34.39 22.11
N CYS A 2 -51.54 33.48 22.67
CA CYS A 2 -50.20 33.09 22.18
C CYS A 2 -50.28 32.21 20.95
N ALA A 3 -49.56 32.58 19.89
CA ALA A 3 -49.26 31.70 18.80
C ALA A 3 -47.85 31.12 19.01
N LEU A 4 -47.80 29.81 19.29
CA LEU A 4 -46.56 29.08 19.36
C LEU A 4 -46.05 28.76 17.94
N SER A 5 -44.93 29.35 17.54
CA SER A 5 -44.24 28.94 16.36
C SER A 5 -43.25 27.82 16.71
N LEU A 6 -43.51 26.64 16.20
CA LEU A 6 -42.56 25.52 16.23
C LEU A 6 -41.54 25.75 15.15
N PHE A 7 -40.29 26.00 15.55
CA PHE A 7 -39.12 25.96 14.64
C PHE A 7 -38.65 24.50 14.56
N ALA A 8 -38.90 23.89 13.43
CA ALA A 8 -38.28 22.62 13.09
C ALA A 8 -36.84 22.86 12.62
N ILE A 9 -35.88 22.47 13.41
CA ILE A 9 -34.48 22.44 13.02
C ILE A 9 -34.25 21.20 12.17
N ILE A 10 -34.15 21.38 10.87
CA ILE A 10 -33.69 20.32 9.96
C ILE A 10 -32.18 20.26 10.09
N ALA A 11 -31.70 19.27 10.82
CA ALA A 11 -30.28 18.92 10.81
C ALA A 11 -29.95 18.23 9.49
N CYS A 12 -29.32 18.95 8.57
CA CYS A 12 -28.66 18.36 7.43
C CYS A 12 -27.43 17.57 7.92
N ALA A 13 -27.59 16.27 8.06
CA ALA A 13 -26.46 15.39 8.18
C ALA A 13 -25.74 15.37 6.83
N GLY A 14 -24.68 16.13 6.70
CA GLY A 14 -23.79 16.06 5.54
C GLY A 14 -23.10 14.71 5.54
N SER A 15 -23.55 13.81 4.67
CA SER A 15 -22.80 12.59 4.37
C SER A 15 -21.55 13.00 3.60
N GLY A 16 -20.44 13.15 4.30
CA GLY A 16 -19.14 13.28 3.66
C GLY A 16 -18.84 11.99 2.94
N ALA A 17 -19.03 11.97 1.62
CA ALA A 17 -18.49 10.91 0.79
C ALA A 17 -16.97 10.91 0.96
N ALA A 18 -16.41 9.83 1.51
CA ALA A 18 -14.99 9.64 1.55
C ALA A 18 -14.49 9.49 0.12
N VAL A 19 -13.97 10.56 -0.45
CA VAL A 19 -13.24 10.52 -1.70
C VAL A 19 -11.97 9.74 -1.42
N GLY A 20 -11.67 8.72 -2.24
CA GLY A 20 -10.47 7.90 -2.09
C GLY A 20 -9.24 8.80 -1.96
N SER A 21 -8.65 8.80 -0.78
CA SER A 21 -7.42 9.53 -0.51
C SER A 21 -6.30 8.88 -1.29
N ASN A 22 -5.64 9.62 -2.17
CA ASN A 22 -4.41 9.19 -2.82
C ASN A 22 -3.21 9.28 -1.89
N ASN A 23 -3.43 9.43 -0.60
CA ASN A 23 -2.37 9.40 0.38
C ASN A 23 -1.85 7.96 0.50
N PRO A 24 -0.56 7.70 0.25
CA PRO A 24 0.01 6.36 0.34
C PRO A 24 0.11 5.83 1.78
N VAL A 25 -0.03 6.70 2.77
CA VAL A 25 -0.11 6.32 4.19
C VAL A 25 -1.57 6.30 4.63
N GLY A 26 -1.94 5.30 5.39
CA GLY A 26 -3.31 5.08 5.87
C GLY A 26 -3.95 3.84 5.25
N THR A 27 -5.24 3.67 5.50
CA THR A 27 -5.99 2.55 4.93
C THR A 27 -6.59 2.94 3.59
N LYS A 28 -6.34 2.13 2.58
CA LYS A 28 -6.79 2.33 1.21
C LYS A 28 -7.64 1.13 0.78
N VAL A 29 -8.78 1.39 0.19
CA VAL A 29 -9.56 0.34 -0.51
C VAL A 29 -9.02 0.23 -1.92
N VAL A 30 -8.59 -0.96 -2.31
CA VAL A 30 -7.99 -1.20 -3.63
C VAL A 30 -8.80 -2.19 -4.43
N VAL A 31 -8.73 -2.03 -5.75
CA VAL A 31 -9.40 -2.87 -6.73
C VAL A 31 -8.39 -3.86 -7.29
N VAL A 32 -8.81 -5.12 -7.44
CA VAL A 32 -7.98 -6.16 -8.07
C VAL A 32 -7.65 -5.81 -9.52
N ASN A 33 -6.55 -6.33 -10.01
CA ASN A 33 -6.04 -6.12 -11.37
C ASN A 33 -5.65 -4.66 -11.70
N GLN A 34 -5.41 -3.86 -10.67
CA GLN A 34 -4.89 -2.49 -10.81
C GLN A 34 -3.70 -2.26 -9.90
N ASP A 35 -2.77 -1.45 -10.37
CA ASP A 35 -1.63 -1.04 -9.57
C ASP A 35 -2.05 0.00 -8.52
N PHE A 36 -1.45 -0.07 -7.35
CA PHE A 36 -1.66 0.92 -6.28
C PHE A 36 -0.38 1.13 -5.49
N ASP A 37 -0.26 2.28 -4.87
CA ASP A 37 0.90 2.68 -4.09
C ASP A 37 0.62 2.61 -2.59
N LEU A 38 1.59 2.11 -1.82
CA LEU A 38 1.61 2.18 -0.37
C LEU A 38 2.94 2.75 0.12
N ALA A 39 2.88 3.60 1.13
CA ALA A 39 4.05 4.00 1.91
C ALA A 39 4.20 3.09 3.15
N PRO A 40 5.38 3.07 3.80
CA PRO A 40 5.55 2.32 5.04
C PRO A 40 4.50 2.69 6.09
N GLY A 41 3.85 1.70 6.67
CA GLY A 41 2.72 1.84 7.57
C GLY A 41 1.36 1.92 6.86
N GLY A 42 1.32 2.02 5.55
CA GLY A 42 0.09 2.02 4.77
C GLY A 42 -0.55 0.64 4.69
N THR A 43 -1.87 0.61 4.66
CA THR A 43 -2.67 -0.62 4.61
C THR A 43 -3.63 -0.58 3.43
N ALA A 44 -3.75 -1.68 2.72
CA ALA A 44 -4.70 -1.86 1.63
C ALA A 44 -5.71 -2.95 2.00
N THR A 45 -6.99 -2.67 1.76
CA THR A 45 -8.09 -3.61 1.95
C THR A 45 -8.66 -4.00 0.59
N ILE A 46 -8.78 -5.28 0.36
CA ILE A 46 -9.19 -5.88 -0.90
C ILE A 46 -10.48 -6.69 -0.68
N ASP A 47 -11.42 -6.55 -1.61
CA ASP A 47 -12.70 -7.29 -1.63
C ASP A 47 -13.43 -7.25 -0.27
N GLY A 48 -13.58 -6.05 0.30
CA GLY A 48 -14.32 -5.85 1.54
C GLY A 48 -13.66 -6.46 2.79
N GLY A 49 -12.35 -6.71 2.74
CA GLY A 49 -11.58 -7.28 3.84
C GLY A 49 -11.24 -8.77 3.67
N ALA A 50 -11.52 -9.35 2.52
CA ALA A 50 -11.08 -10.72 2.21
C ALA A 50 -9.56 -10.86 2.28
N LEU A 51 -8.84 -9.80 1.95
CA LEU A 51 -7.40 -9.68 2.10
C LEU A 51 -7.06 -8.28 2.58
N THR A 52 -6.20 -8.19 3.59
CA THR A 52 -5.60 -6.94 4.04
C THR A 52 -4.08 -7.03 3.88
N LEU A 53 -3.49 -5.98 3.36
CA LEU A 53 -2.07 -5.92 3.07
C LEU A 53 -1.49 -4.67 3.70
N THR A 54 -0.43 -4.82 4.48
CA THR A 54 0.29 -3.70 5.11
C THR A 54 1.71 -3.65 4.61
N PHE A 55 2.16 -2.47 4.18
CA PHE A 55 3.56 -2.24 3.88
C PHE A 55 4.30 -1.91 5.18
N ASP A 56 5.06 -2.85 5.71
CA ASP A 56 5.76 -2.66 6.99
C ASP A 56 7.00 -1.78 6.83
N LYS A 57 7.90 -2.18 5.95
CA LYS A 57 9.19 -1.48 5.76
C LYS A 57 9.91 -1.97 4.51
N VAL A 58 10.92 -1.23 4.11
CA VAL A 58 11.97 -1.72 3.22
C VAL A 58 12.99 -2.46 4.09
N GLY A 59 13.15 -3.77 3.87
CA GLY A 59 14.07 -4.61 4.63
C GLY A 59 15.52 -4.41 4.22
N GLY A 60 15.76 -3.95 3.01
CA GLY A 60 17.08 -3.63 2.48
C GLY A 60 16.95 -3.02 1.08
N ASP A 61 17.84 -2.13 0.74
CA ASP A 61 17.90 -1.51 -0.58
C ASP A 61 19.35 -1.44 -1.05
N SER A 62 19.71 -2.37 -1.91
CA SER A 62 21.02 -2.46 -2.54
C SER A 62 20.95 -2.17 -4.04
N ARG A 63 19.84 -1.57 -4.52
CA ARG A 63 19.71 -1.19 -5.93
C ARG A 63 20.87 -0.28 -6.35
N CYS A 64 21.33 -0.44 -7.60
CA CYS A 64 22.42 0.38 -8.10
C CYS A 64 21.98 1.85 -8.23
N PRO A 65 22.58 2.80 -7.49
CA PRO A 65 22.19 4.20 -7.57
C PRO A 65 22.48 4.78 -8.97
N THR A 66 21.64 5.73 -9.37
CA THR A 66 21.94 6.54 -10.58
C THR A 66 23.24 7.31 -10.38
N GLY A 67 24.04 7.40 -11.41
CA GLY A 67 25.36 8.04 -11.36
C GLY A 67 26.49 7.10 -10.94
N VAL A 68 26.20 5.86 -10.61
CA VAL A 68 27.17 4.81 -10.26
C VAL A 68 27.08 3.68 -11.27
N GLN A 69 28.22 3.14 -11.66
CA GLN A 69 28.29 1.92 -12.45
C GLN A 69 28.51 0.73 -11.53
N CYS A 70 27.48 -0.14 -11.43
CA CYS A 70 27.52 -1.31 -10.57
C CYS A 70 27.74 -2.58 -11.38
N ILE A 71 28.42 -3.56 -10.77
CA ILE A 71 28.59 -4.90 -11.35
C ILE A 71 27.26 -5.66 -11.27
N TRP A 72 26.47 -5.43 -10.22
CA TRP A 72 25.18 -6.06 -9.97
C TRP A 72 24.07 -5.02 -9.99
N ALA A 73 22.88 -5.43 -10.45
CA ALA A 73 21.70 -4.56 -10.42
C ALA A 73 21.26 -4.20 -8.99
N GLY A 74 21.63 -5.02 -8.01
CA GLY A 74 21.18 -4.90 -6.64
C GLY A 74 19.70 -5.26 -6.47
N ASN A 75 19.16 -5.05 -5.27
CA ASN A 75 17.79 -5.44 -4.93
C ASN A 75 17.18 -4.50 -3.90
N GLY A 76 15.91 -4.18 -4.07
CA GLY A 76 15.07 -3.56 -3.04
C GLY A 76 14.15 -4.61 -2.44
N ALA A 77 14.20 -4.81 -1.13
CA ALA A 77 13.38 -5.78 -0.42
C ALA A 77 12.25 -5.08 0.32
N VAL A 78 11.01 -5.41 0.00
CA VAL A 78 9.79 -4.85 0.60
C VAL A 78 9.19 -5.89 1.53
N VAL A 79 9.04 -5.54 2.80
CA VAL A 79 8.42 -6.40 3.81
C VAL A 79 6.95 -6.02 3.97
N LEU A 80 6.09 -6.99 3.78
CA LEU A 80 4.64 -6.84 3.86
C LEU A 80 4.07 -7.76 4.93
N THR A 81 3.03 -7.30 5.63
CA THR A 81 2.15 -8.17 6.40
C THR A 81 0.92 -8.48 5.58
N VAL A 82 0.63 -9.75 5.42
CA VAL A 82 -0.50 -10.26 4.65
C VAL A 82 -1.50 -10.87 5.62
N GLU A 83 -2.73 -10.40 5.58
CA GLU A 83 -3.79 -10.86 6.48
C GLU A 83 -5.02 -11.28 5.66
N PRO A 84 -5.11 -12.57 5.30
CA PRO A 84 -6.34 -13.12 4.74
C PRO A 84 -7.41 -13.23 5.82
N SER A 85 -8.68 -13.00 5.46
CA SER A 85 -9.79 -13.09 6.42
C SER A 85 -10.00 -14.51 6.98
N SER A 86 -9.52 -15.51 6.27
CA SER A 86 -9.68 -16.94 6.62
C SER A 86 -8.51 -17.54 7.38
N ALA A 87 -7.44 -16.78 7.62
CA ALA A 87 -6.22 -17.27 8.25
C ALA A 87 -5.51 -16.15 9.03
N SER A 88 -4.54 -16.54 9.85
CA SER A 88 -3.73 -15.59 10.60
C SER A 88 -2.81 -14.76 9.69
N ALA A 89 -2.52 -13.53 10.10
CA ALA A 89 -1.58 -12.67 9.43
C ALA A 89 -0.16 -13.26 9.46
N TYR A 90 0.58 -13.06 8.40
CA TYR A 90 1.98 -13.46 8.30
C TYR A 90 2.78 -12.45 7.48
N SER A 91 4.10 -12.47 7.66
CA SER A 91 5.01 -11.58 6.97
C SER A 91 5.54 -12.23 5.70
N VAL A 92 5.64 -11.46 4.63
CA VAL A 92 6.28 -11.85 3.38
C VAL A 92 7.25 -10.77 2.94
N GLN A 93 8.29 -11.17 2.20
CA GLN A 93 9.21 -10.27 1.57
C GLN A 93 9.12 -10.41 0.05
N LEU A 94 8.89 -9.31 -0.63
CA LEU A 94 8.93 -9.23 -2.09
C LEU A 94 10.11 -8.36 -2.52
N ASN A 95 10.67 -8.66 -3.67
CA ASN A 95 11.93 -8.09 -4.13
C ASN A 95 11.76 -7.43 -5.48
N THR A 96 12.56 -6.40 -5.75
CA THR A 96 12.54 -5.71 -7.04
C THR A 96 13.30 -6.48 -8.12
N THR A 97 14.35 -7.19 -7.75
CA THR A 97 15.25 -7.87 -8.69
C THR A 97 15.34 -9.37 -8.43
N LEU A 98 15.37 -9.77 -7.16
CA LEU A 98 15.47 -11.18 -6.77
C LEU A 98 14.07 -11.80 -6.63
N ASP A 99 14.01 -13.12 -6.69
CA ASP A 99 12.78 -13.85 -6.34
C ASP A 99 12.59 -13.92 -4.82
N PRO A 100 11.35 -13.92 -4.32
CA PRO A 100 10.11 -13.75 -5.08
C PRO A 100 9.77 -12.29 -5.37
N HIS A 101 9.19 -12.04 -6.55
CA HIS A 101 8.54 -10.75 -6.89
C HIS A 101 7.08 -10.74 -6.51
N ALA A 102 6.49 -11.92 -6.33
CA ALA A 102 5.08 -12.11 -6.06
C ALA A 102 4.87 -13.25 -5.07
N THR A 103 3.74 -13.22 -4.38
CA THR A 103 3.31 -14.28 -3.48
C THR A 103 1.82 -14.58 -3.69
N THR A 104 1.44 -15.84 -3.49
CA THR A 104 0.04 -16.25 -3.57
C THR A 104 -0.56 -16.31 -2.18
N VAL A 105 -1.72 -15.69 -2.02
CA VAL A 105 -2.49 -15.64 -0.76
C VAL A 105 -3.92 -16.08 -1.08
N GLY A 106 -4.24 -17.34 -0.86
CA GLY A 106 -5.55 -17.89 -1.24
C GLY A 106 -5.79 -17.74 -2.75
N SER A 107 -6.86 -17.04 -3.12
CA SER A 107 -7.23 -16.77 -4.51
C SER A 107 -6.53 -15.53 -5.08
N TYR A 108 -5.66 -14.88 -4.33
CA TYR A 108 -5.00 -13.64 -4.75
C TYR A 108 -3.52 -13.88 -5.01
N GLN A 109 -3.00 -13.16 -5.98
CA GLN A 109 -1.58 -13.03 -6.21
C GLN A 109 -1.18 -11.57 -5.92
N VAL A 110 -0.24 -11.38 -5.00
CA VAL A 110 0.32 -10.07 -4.65
C VAL A 110 1.66 -9.93 -5.33
N THR A 111 1.81 -8.92 -6.16
CA THR A 111 3.02 -8.66 -6.93
C THR A 111 3.61 -7.31 -6.57
N LEU A 112 4.92 -7.26 -6.36
CA LEU A 112 5.66 -6.01 -6.25
C LEU A 112 5.99 -5.53 -7.67
N VAL A 113 5.37 -4.42 -8.08
CA VAL A 113 5.58 -3.80 -9.39
C VAL A 113 6.82 -2.91 -9.37
N GLY A 114 7.03 -2.18 -8.27
CA GLY A 114 8.17 -1.29 -8.16
C GLY A 114 8.33 -0.70 -6.77
N LEU A 115 9.46 -0.06 -6.56
CA LEU A 115 9.80 0.63 -5.31
C LEU A 115 10.40 1.99 -5.65
N LYS A 116 9.77 3.06 -5.14
CA LYS A 116 10.20 4.45 -5.32
C LYS A 116 10.64 5.05 -3.99
N PRO A 117 11.48 6.09 -3.99
CA PRO A 117 12.24 6.58 -5.14
C PRO A 117 13.35 5.63 -5.54
N TYR A 118 13.87 5.79 -6.75
CA TYR A 118 15.06 5.07 -7.18
C TYR A 118 16.29 5.71 -6.50
N PRO A 119 17.26 4.94 -6.00
CA PRO A 119 18.40 5.51 -5.30
C PRO A 119 19.27 6.37 -6.23
N LYS A 120 19.79 7.44 -5.65
CA LYS A 120 20.76 8.34 -6.30
C LYS A 120 22.04 8.36 -5.49
N GLN A 121 23.18 8.45 -6.19
CA GLN A 121 24.47 8.58 -5.53
C GLN A 121 24.49 9.82 -4.62
N GLY A 122 24.93 9.64 -3.38
CA GLY A 122 25.04 10.71 -2.40
C GLY A 122 23.73 11.22 -1.81
N SER A 123 22.59 10.57 -2.13
CA SER A 123 21.27 10.96 -1.64
C SER A 123 20.59 9.76 -0.95
N PRO A 124 20.84 9.52 0.34
CA PRO A 124 20.18 8.46 1.07
C PRO A 124 18.66 8.62 1.05
N ILE A 125 17.93 7.52 0.96
CA ILE A 125 16.47 7.52 0.98
C ILE A 125 16.02 7.38 2.43
N PRO A 126 15.30 8.38 3.00
CA PRO A 126 14.70 8.22 4.32
C PRO A 126 13.70 7.05 4.33
N PRO A 127 13.66 6.21 5.37
CA PRO A 127 12.77 5.03 5.40
C PRO A 127 11.30 5.36 5.14
N ALA A 128 10.80 6.49 5.64
CA ALA A 128 9.43 6.91 5.45
C ALA A 128 9.12 7.44 4.04
N SER A 129 10.14 7.69 3.22
CA SER A 129 9.97 8.23 1.87
C SER A 129 9.76 7.15 0.80
N TYR A 130 9.88 5.88 1.15
CA TYR A 130 9.63 4.80 0.22
C TYR A 130 8.16 4.70 -0.15
N VAL A 131 7.90 4.33 -1.39
CA VAL A 131 6.57 3.99 -1.89
C VAL A 131 6.68 2.70 -2.69
N ALA A 132 5.99 1.68 -2.26
CA ALA A 132 5.87 0.43 -2.99
C ALA A 132 4.67 0.48 -3.92
N THR A 133 4.87 0.21 -5.20
CA THR A 133 3.78 -0.01 -6.14
C THR A 133 3.50 -1.50 -6.18
N LEU A 134 2.28 -1.85 -5.87
CA LEU A 134 1.79 -3.22 -5.73
C LEU A 134 0.64 -3.47 -6.68
N ARG A 135 0.44 -4.72 -7.02
CA ARG A 135 -0.71 -5.18 -7.80
C ARG A 135 -1.26 -6.45 -7.17
N ILE A 136 -2.56 -6.54 -7.11
CA ILE A 136 -3.24 -7.76 -6.64
C ILE A 136 -4.10 -8.27 -7.78
N ASP A 137 -3.80 -9.48 -8.22
CA ASP A 137 -4.59 -10.19 -9.21
C ASP A 137 -5.40 -11.28 -8.51
N LYS A 138 -6.61 -11.49 -8.98
CA LYS A 138 -7.49 -12.56 -8.48
C LYS A 138 -7.52 -13.70 -9.46
N ASN A 139 -7.21 -14.90 -9.00
CA ASN A 139 -7.23 -16.13 -9.78
C ASN A 139 -8.64 -16.71 -9.91
#